data_74db5e369d59fd4fa237238266fbbd42
#
_entry.id   74db5e369d59fd4fa237238266fbbd42
#
_cell.length_a   1.000
_cell.length_b   1.000
_cell.length_c   1.000
_cell.angle_alpha   90.00
_cell.angle_beta   90.00
_cell.angle_gamma   90.00
#
_symmetry.space_group_name_H-M   'P 1'
#
loop_
_entity.id
_entity.type
_entity.pdbx_description
1 polymer ?
#
loop_
_entity_poly.entity_id
_entity_poly.type
_entity_poly.pdbx_seq_one_letter_code
_entity_poly.pdbx_strand_id
1 'polypeptide(L)'
;ADNGDRTYTISLQAGLKYCDGSKITAKDYVFNFLLMSSPQIRELSGLSITKDYIQGFTEYNAGEKPYFSGVRLIDDLTFSVLVTAENLPYYFELSYINNNPLPYKVLIPGCDIVDDGEGAFISGEFTAEMLRETLLNPQTGYISHPTVTSGPYRLVDYDNATKRAEFVVNTYYKGNYEGQVPLIPRIIFREIKNENIIKELTEGTVDLVNKVSDGQVIN
;
A
#
# COMPACT_ATOMS: atom_id res chain seq x y z
N ALA A 1 -13.70 -13.54 20.10
CA ALA A 1 -14.59 -14.69 19.91
C ALA A 1 -14.37 -15.71 21.05
N ASP A 2 -15.31 -16.58 21.33
CA ASP A 2 -15.22 -17.59 22.41
C ASP A 2 -14.10 -18.62 22.18
N ASN A 3 -13.65 -18.76 20.91
CA ASN A 3 -12.52 -19.61 20.52
C ASN A 3 -11.16 -18.94 20.65
N GLY A 4 -11.09 -17.69 21.15
CA GLY A 4 -9.86 -16.92 21.29
C GLY A 4 -9.46 -16.08 20.09
N ASP A 5 -10.13 -16.20 18.95
CA ASP A 5 -9.92 -15.32 17.78
C ASP A 5 -10.25 -13.86 18.12
N ARG A 6 -9.61 -12.94 17.44
CA ARG A 6 -9.80 -11.51 17.65
C ARG A 6 -10.18 -10.80 16.36
N THR A 7 -11.33 -10.12 16.37
CA THR A 7 -11.77 -9.26 15.27
C THR A 7 -11.39 -7.82 15.57
N TYR A 8 -10.70 -7.19 14.62
CA TYR A 8 -10.42 -5.77 14.60
C TYR A 8 -11.37 -5.11 13.63
N THR A 9 -12.15 -4.16 14.10
CA THR A 9 -13.00 -3.32 13.26
C THR A 9 -12.36 -1.95 13.10
N ILE A 10 -12.14 -1.54 11.86
CA ILE A 10 -11.46 -0.31 11.49
C ILE A 10 -12.49 0.63 10.85
N SER A 11 -12.67 1.82 11.42
CA SER A 11 -13.49 2.89 10.86
C SER A 11 -12.60 4.00 10.32
N LEU A 12 -12.76 4.33 9.06
CA LEU A 12 -11.98 5.35 8.36
C LEU A 12 -12.53 6.74 8.68
N GLN A 13 -11.64 7.73 8.71
CA GLN A 13 -12.06 9.12 8.71
C GLN A 13 -12.75 9.46 7.38
N ALA A 14 -13.90 10.14 7.47
CA ALA A 14 -14.64 10.52 6.28
C ALA A 14 -13.90 11.58 5.44
N GLY A 15 -14.07 11.48 4.12
CA GLY A 15 -13.57 12.45 3.15
C GLY A 15 -12.07 12.35 2.86
N LEU A 16 -11.44 11.21 3.14
CA LEU A 16 -10.09 10.91 2.65
C LEU A 16 -10.09 10.82 1.12
N LYS A 17 -9.01 11.29 0.51
CA LYS A 17 -8.87 11.33 -0.95
C LYS A 17 -7.46 10.95 -1.38
N TYR A 18 -7.39 10.37 -2.56
CA TYR A 18 -6.15 10.23 -3.31
C TYR A 18 -5.69 11.58 -3.91
N CYS A 19 -4.48 11.61 -4.42
CA CYS A 19 -3.86 12.80 -5.00
C CYS A 19 -4.53 13.32 -6.30
N ASP A 20 -5.39 12.52 -6.93
CA ASP A 20 -6.23 12.88 -8.06
C ASP A 20 -7.62 13.41 -7.65
N GLY A 21 -7.92 13.43 -6.35
CA GLY A 21 -9.20 13.85 -5.78
C GLY A 21 -10.24 12.75 -5.66
N SER A 22 -9.99 11.54 -6.16
CA SER A 22 -10.88 10.39 -5.97
C SER A 22 -10.96 10.00 -4.48
N LYS A 23 -12.11 9.44 -4.07
CA LYS A 23 -12.34 9.06 -2.67
C LYS A 23 -11.56 7.82 -2.30
N ILE A 24 -11.03 7.80 -1.08
CA ILE A 24 -10.53 6.61 -0.41
C ILE A 24 -11.67 6.04 0.44
N THR A 25 -11.93 4.76 0.30
CA THR A 25 -12.98 4.03 1.01
C THR A 25 -12.43 2.76 1.66
N ALA A 26 -13.25 2.06 2.44
CA ALA A 26 -12.91 0.77 3.00
C ALA A 26 -12.56 -0.27 1.92
N LYS A 27 -13.13 -0.15 0.70
CA LYS A 27 -12.79 -1.01 -0.43
C LYS A 27 -11.31 -0.96 -0.79
N ASP A 28 -10.67 0.21 -0.73
CA ASP A 28 -9.26 0.39 -1.06
C ASP A 28 -8.33 -0.33 -0.07
N TYR A 29 -8.72 -0.36 1.21
CA TYR A 29 -8.00 -1.10 2.25
C TYR A 29 -8.24 -2.61 2.16
N VAL A 30 -9.50 -3.01 2.00
CA VAL A 30 -9.89 -4.42 1.80
C VAL A 30 -9.20 -4.97 0.54
N PHE A 31 -9.16 -4.20 -0.53
CA PHE A 31 -8.47 -4.59 -1.76
C PHE A 31 -6.99 -4.95 -1.52
N ASN A 32 -6.27 -4.20 -0.69
CA ASN A 32 -4.88 -4.53 -0.38
C ASN A 32 -4.75 -5.93 0.27
N PHE A 33 -5.63 -6.27 1.22
CA PHE A 33 -5.65 -7.61 1.82
C PHE A 33 -5.94 -8.68 0.75
N LEU A 34 -6.94 -8.46 -0.08
CA LEU A 34 -7.33 -9.39 -1.14
C LEU A 34 -6.23 -9.55 -2.18
N LEU A 35 -5.68 -8.44 -2.69
CA LEU A 35 -4.62 -8.46 -3.69
C LEU A 35 -3.40 -9.24 -3.21
N MET A 36 -2.84 -8.85 -2.05
CA MET A 36 -1.59 -9.43 -1.55
C MET A 36 -1.73 -10.89 -1.10
N SER A 37 -2.95 -11.36 -0.91
CA SER A 37 -3.26 -12.75 -0.55
C SER A 37 -3.83 -13.58 -1.71
N SER A 38 -4.05 -12.97 -2.89
CA SER A 38 -4.72 -13.64 -4.01
C SER A 38 -3.84 -14.69 -4.69
N PRO A 39 -4.44 -15.72 -5.32
CA PRO A 39 -3.69 -16.64 -6.18
C PRO A 39 -3.06 -15.93 -7.38
N GLN A 40 -3.67 -14.86 -7.90
CA GLN A 40 -3.14 -14.07 -9.01
C GLN A 40 -1.82 -13.40 -8.67
N ILE A 41 -1.69 -12.80 -7.47
CA ILE A 41 -0.42 -12.19 -7.04
C ILE A 41 0.66 -13.25 -6.76
N ARG A 42 0.26 -14.45 -6.30
CA ARG A 42 1.17 -15.57 -6.07
C ARG A 42 1.83 -16.06 -7.37
N GLU A 43 1.11 -16.00 -8.50
CA GLU A 43 1.68 -16.32 -9.82
C GLU A 43 2.75 -15.30 -10.25
N LEU A 44 2.71 -14.09 -9.71
CA LEU A 44 3.67 -13.03 -9.98
C LEU A 44 4.78 -13.11 -8.93
N SER A 45 5.87 -13.81 -9.25
CA SER A 45 6.96 -14.08 -8.31
C SER A 45 7.46 -12.82 -7.58
N GLY A 46 7.66 -12.95 -6.27
CA GLY A 46 8.26 -11.92 -5.41
C GLY A 46 7.27 -10.91 -4.80
N LEU A 47 5.98 -10.98 -5.09
CA LEU A 47 4.99 -10.03 -4.58
C LEU A 47 4.05 -10.62 -3.51
N SER A 48 3.98 -11.93 -3.35
CA SER A 48 3.12 -12.57 -2.35
C SER A 48 3.59 -12.27 -0.93
N ILE A 49 2.66 -11.88 -0.08
CA ILE A 49 2.88 -11.66 1.35
C ILE A 49 2.03 -12.66 2.12
N THR A 50 2.66 -13.47 2.96
CA THR A 50 1.95 -14.41 3.85
C THR A 50 1.15 -13.61 4.88
N LYS A 51 -0.14 -13.95 4.99
CA LYS A 51 -1.07 -13.41 5.99
C LYS A 51 -1.84 -14.55 6.68
N ASP A 52 -1.15 -15.65 6.95
CA ASP A 52 -1.67 -16.89 7.54
C ASP A 52 -2.28 -16.70 8.94
N TYR A 53 -1.98 -15.60 9.58
CA TYR A 53 -2.61 -15.17 10.83
C TYR A 53 -4.06 -14.67 10.66
N ILE A 54 -4.53 -14.41 9.43
CA ILE A 54 -5.91 -14.02 9.13
C ILE A 54 -6.71 -15.26 8.76
N GLN A 55 -7.90 -15.40 9.35
CA GLN A 55 -8.80 -16.52 9.08
C GLN A 55 -9.09 -16.66 7.57
N GLY A 56 -8.97 -17.89 7.05
CA GLY A 56 -9.29 -18.21 5.65
C GLY A 56 -8.23 -17.80 4.64
N PHE A 57 -7.04 -17.40 5.10
CA PHE A 57 -5.92 -17.07 4.19
C PHE A 57 -5.55 -18.25 3.30
N THR A 58 -5.40 -19.43 3.89
CA THR A 58 -4.94 -20.63 3.17
C THR A 58 -5.85 -20.98 2.00
N GLU A 59 -7.15 -21.05 2.23
CA GLU A 59 -8.14 -21.40 1.21
C GLU A 59 -8.27 -20.32 0.13
N TYR A 60 -8.23 -19.04 0.53
CA TYR A 60 -8.27 -17.93 -0.42
C TYR A 60 -6.99 -17.89 -1.27
N ASN A 61 -5.81 -17.99 -0.67
CA ASN A 61 -4.53 -17.98 -1.36
C ASN A 61 -4.35 -19.19 -2.28
N ALA A 62 -4.87 -20.36 -1.89
CA ALA A 62 -4.88 -21.54 -2.75
C ALA A 62 -5.86 -21.44 -3.92
N GLY A 63 -6.82 -20.50 -3.88
CA GLY A 63 -7.90 -20.39 -4.87
C GLY A 63 -9.04 -21.39 -4.62
N GLU A 64 -9.07 -22.04 -3.47
CA GLU A 64 -10.12 -22.98 -3.06
C GLU A 64 -11.44 -22.26 -2.75
N LYS A 65 -11.33 -21.02 -2.25
CA LYS A 65 -12.46 -20.11 -2.02
C LYS A 65 -12.27 -18.81 -2.77
N PRO A 66 -13.32 -18.25 -3.39
CA PRO A 66 -13.26 -16.98 -4.08
C PRO A 66 -13.22 -15.78 -3.14
N TYR A 67 -13.52 -15.96 -1.85
CA TYR A 67 -13.59 -14.92 -0.82
C TYR A 67 -12.59 -15.16 0.31
N PHE A 68 -12.17 -14.07 0.96
CA PHE A 68 -11.29 -14.08 2.11
C PHE A 68 -12.12 -13.92 3.40
N SER A 69 -12.48 -15.03 4.04
CA SER A 69 -13.48 -15.06 5.13
C SER A 69 -13.12 -14.20 6.35
N GLY A 70 -11.83 -14.06 6.67
CA GLY A 70 -11.35 -13.24 7.77
C GLY A 70 -11.26 -11.74 7.46
N VAL A 71 -11.56 -11.33 6.22
CA VAL A 71 -11.59 -9.91 5.82
C VAL A 71 -13.01 -9.57 5.40
N ARG A 72 -13.60 -8.54 6.03
CA ARG A 72 -15.00 -8.16 5.81
C ARG A 72 -15.11 -6.69 5.41
N LEU A 73 -15.87 -6.43 4.36
CA LEU A 73 -16.29 -5.10 3.98
C LEU A 73 -17.68 -4.81 4.59
N ILE A 74 -17.74 -3.93 5.58
CA ILE A 74 -18.98 -3.66 6.32
C ILE A 74 -19.79 -2.54 5.64
N ASP A 75 -19.10 -1.43 5.31
CA ASP A 75 -19.66 -0.29 4.57
C ASP A 75 -18.52 0.50 3.90
N ASP A 76 -18.83 1.65 3.31
CA ASP A 76 -17.86 2.50 2.59
C ASP A 76 -16.70 3.01 3.47
N LEU A 77 -16.88 3.06 4.79
CA LEU A 77 -15.89 3.58 5.73
C LEU A 77 -15.45 2.56 6.77
N THR A 78 -16.02 1.35 6.76
CA THR A 78 -15.79 0.37 7.81
C THR A 78 -15.48 -1.00 7.22
N PHE A 79 -14.40 -1.61 7.71
CA PHE A 79 -14.05 -3.00 7.41
C PHE A 79 -13.55 -3.70 8.67
N SER A 80 -13.47 -5.01 8.65
CA SER A 80 -12.88 -5.77 9.76
C SER A 80 -11.94 -6.88 9.29
N VAL A 81 -11.01 -7.24 10.19
CA VAL A 81 -10.04 -8.31 9.99
C VAL A 81 -10.09 -9.21 11.20
N LEU A 82 -10.21 -10.52 10.99
CA LEU A 82 -10.21 -11.55 12.03
C LEU A 82 -8.85 -12.27 12.07
N VAL A 83 -8.15 -12.11 13.19
CA VAL A 83 -6.88 -12.79 13.49
C VAL A 83 -7.16 -14.04 14.31
N THR A 84 -6.59 -15.16 13.92
CA THR A 84 -6.80 -16.48 14.56
C THR A 84 -6.11 -16.57 15.93
N ALA A 85 -6.71 -17.32 16.84
CA ALA A 85 -6.24 -17.48 18.22
C ALA A 85 -4.82 -18.03 18.32
N GLU A 86 -4.39 -18.86 17.39
CA GLU A 86 -3.05 -19.46 17.37
C GLU A 86 -1.93 -18.42 17.17
N ASN A 87 -2.27 -17.25 16.62
CA ASN A 87 -1.38 -16.12 16.41
C ASN A 87 -1.50 -15.05 17.52
N LEU A 88 -2.26 -15.34 18.57
CA LEU A 88 -2.52 -14.45 19.70
C LEU A 88 -2.20 -15.13 21.04
N PRO A 89 -1.83 -14.38 22.11
CA PRO A 89 -1.52 -12.94 22.06
C PRO A 89 -0.17 -12.65 21.39
N TYR A 90 -0.07 -11.52 20.72
CA TYR A 90 1.17 -11.04 20.13
C TYR A 90 1.40 -9.56 20.49
N TYR A 91 2.61 -9.22 20.97
CA TYR A 91 2.90 -7.85 21.43
C TYR A 91 2.66 -6.78 20.35
N PHE A 92 3.00 -7.10 19.11
CA PHE A 92 2.81 -6.22 17.96
C PHE A 92 1.56 -6.58 17.12
N GLU A 93 0.52 -7.10 17.75
CA GLU A 93 -0.67 -7.61 17.04
C GLU A 93 -1.33 -6.58 16.11
N LEU A 94 -1.21 -5.27 16.39
CA LEU A 94 -1.70 -4.22 15.48
C LEU A 94 -0.95 -4.21 14.13
N SER A 95 0.25 -4.79 14.04
CA SER A 95 0.95 -4.94 12.76
C SER A 95 0.22 -5.88 11.80
N TYR A 96 -0.60 -6.80 12.30
CA TYR A 96 -1.41 -7.71 11.49
C TYR A 96 -2.47 -6.98 10.66
N ILE A 97 -2.99 -5.88 11.18
CA ILE A 97 -4.01 -5.06 10.53
C ILE A 97 -3.43 -3.80 9.89
N ASN A 98 -2.13 -3.53 10.06
CA ASN A 98 -1.48 -2.39 9.42
C ASN A 98 -1.49 -2.56 7.89
N ASN A 99 -2.16 -1.64 7.22
CA ASN A 99 -2.42 -1.71 5.81
C ASN A 99 -2.57 -0.31 5.20
N ASN A 100 -2.21 -0.16 3.93
CA ASN A 100 -2.37 1.09 3.19
C ASN A 100 -3.48 0.94 2.14
N PRO A 101 -4.24 2.00 1.84
CA PRO A 101 -5.21 1.94 0.75
C PRO A 101 -4.50 1.82 -0.59
N LEU A 102 -4.98 0.93 -1.44
CA LEU A 102 -4.56 0.80 -2.83
C LEU A 102 -5.70 1.21 -3.76
N PRO A 103 -5.46 2.00 -4.81
CA PRO A 103 -6.51 2.47 -5.71
C PRO A 103 -7.00 1.32 -6.61
N TYR A 104 -7.93 0.50 -6.11
CA TYR A 104 -8.39 -0.70 -6.81
C TYR A 104 -8.92 -0.41 -8.22
N LYS A 105 -9.59 0.73 -8.43
CA LYS A 105 -10.10 1.12 -9.75
C LYS A 105 -9.01 1.33 -10.80
N VAL A 106 -7.79 1.67 -10.36
CA VAL A 106 -6.62 1.82 -11.23
C VAL A 106 -5.95 0.46 -11.47
N LEU A 107 -5.85 -0.34 -10.42
CA LEU A 107 -5.12 -1.60 -10.46
C LEU A 107 -5.92 -2.77 -11.05
N ILE A 108 -7.24 -2.76 -10.86
CA ILE A 108 -8.15 -3.80 -11.38
C ILE A 108 -9.35 -3.16 -12.09
N PRO A 109 -9.13 -2.46 -13.21
CA PRO A 109 -10.20 -1.77 -13.93
C PRO A 109 -11.29 -2.74 -14.37
N GLY A 110 -12.55 -2.35 -14.15
CA GLY A 110 -13.71 -3.21 -14.45
C GLY A 110 -14.09 -4.18 -13.34
N CYS A 111 -13.29 -4.31 -12.27
CA CYS A 111 -13.60 -5.10 -11.08
C CYS A 111 -14.11 -4.21 -9.94
N ASP A 112 -14.77 -4.83 -8.96
CA ASP A 112 -15.20 -4.16 -7.71
C ASP A 112 -14.89 -5.05 -6.51
N ILE A 113 -14.86 -4.42 -5.32
CA ILE A 113 -14.69 -5.10 -4.03
C ILE A 113 -16.06 -5.23 -3.38
N VAL A 114 -16.44 -6.45 -3.07
CA VAL A 114 -17.74 -6.78 -2.51
C VAL A 114 -17.61 -7.78 -1.35
N ASP A 115 -18.66 -7.89 -0.54
CA ASP A 115 -18.79 -8.87 0.53
C ASP A 115 -20.22 -9.43 0.48
N ASP A 116 -20.36 -10.76 0.41
CA ASP A 116 -21.65 -11.45 0.30
C ASP A 116 -22.15 -12.06 1.61
N GLY A 117 -21.42 -11.77 2.71
CA GLY A 117 -21.71 -12.35 4.02
C GLY A 117 -20.76 -13.49 4.42
N GLU A 118 -20.03 -14.09 3.47
CA GLU A 118 -19.04 -15.15 3.72
C GLU A 118 -17.62 -14.60 3.83
N GLY A 119 -17.33 -13.46 3.17
CA GLY A 119 -16.05 -12.78 3.16
C GLY A 119 -15.94 -11.77 2.02
N ALA A 120 -14.96 -10.90 2.11
CA ALA A 120 -14.67 -9.97 1.03
C ALA A 120 -14.04 -10.68 -0.18
N PHE A 121 -14.37 -10.25 -1.38
CA PHE A 121 -13.80 -10.77 -2.63
C PHE A 121 -13.74 -9.71 -3.74
N ILE A 122 -12.97 -10.00 -4.78
CA ILE A 122 -12.88 -9.20 -5.99
C ILE A 122 -13.90 -9.75 -6.98
N SER A 123 -14.92 -8.96 -7.32
CA SER A 123 -15.91 -9.31 -8.35
C SER A 123 -15.45 -8.80 -9.73
N GLY A 124 -15.80 -9.53 -10.78
CA GLY A 124 -15.38 -9.24 -12.15
C GLY A 124 -14.22 -10.14 -12.62
N GLU A 125 -13.67 -9.83 -13.78
CA GLU A 125 -12.62 -10.63 -14.42
C GLU A 125 -11.22 -10.22 -13.89
N PHE A 126 -10.87 -10.69 -12.70
CA PHE A 126 -9.59 -10.44 -12.06
C PHE A 126 -8.57 -11.50 -12.44
N THR A 127 -7.50 -11.12 -13.14
CA THR A 127 -6.48 -12.03 -13.67
C THR A 127 -5.06 -11.58 -13.34
N ALA A 128 -4.10 -12.53 -13.35
CA ALA A 128 -2.68 -12.23 -13.22
C ALA A 128 -2.17 -11.35 -14.39
N GLU A 129 -2.71 -11.53 -15.60
CA GLU A 129 -2.34 -10.71 -16.76
C GLU A 129 -2.73 -9.25 -16.56
N MET A 130 -3.92 -8.99 -16.03
CA MET A 130 -4.31 -7.62 -15.65
C MET A 130 -3.28 -6.99 -14.72
N LEU A 131 -2.78 -7.71 -13.71
CA LEU A 131 -1.76 -7.20 -12.80
C LEU A 131 -0.39 -7.02 -13.46
N ARG A 132 -0.02 -7.83 -14.45
CA ARG A 132 1.20 -7.58 -15.23
C ARG A 132 1.15 -6.24 -15.93
N GLU A 133 0.01 -5.91 -16.52
CA GLU A 133 -0.16 -4.63 -17.23
C GLU A 133 -0.31 -3.44 -16.28
N THR A 134 -1.19 -3.54 -15.29
CA THR A 134 -1.53 -2.39 -14.44
C THR A 134 -0.54 -2.14 -13.32
N LEU A 135 0.10 -3.19 -12.80
CA LEU A 135 0.99 -3.13 -11.64
C LEU A 135 2.46 -3.21 -12.01
N LEU A 136 2.86 -4.16 -12.89
CA LEU A 136 4.25 -4.53 -13.12
C LEU A 136 4.83 -3.98 -14.42
N ASN A 137 4.04 -3.48 -15.35
CA ASN A 137 4.54 -2.95 -16.61
C ASN A 137 5.61 -1.87 -16.33
N PRO A 138 6.86 -2.02 -16.84
CA PRO A 138 7.94 -1.10 -16.49
C PRO A 138 7.74 0.32 -17.02
N GLN A 139 6.89 0.53 -18.02
CA GLN A 139 6.60 1.83 -18.64
C GLN A 139 5.37 2.52 -18.05
N THR A 140 4.37 1.75 -17.62
CA THR A 140 3.06 2.29 -17.23
C THR A 140 2.52 1.73 -15.92
N GLY A 141 3.12 0.63 -15.42
CA GLY A 141 2.65 -0.07 -14.22
C GLY A 141 2.79 0.76 -12.94
N TYR A 142 1.87 0.57 -12.05
CA TYR A 142 1.74 1.36 -10.82
C TYR A 142 2.97 1.32 -9.91
N ILE A 143 3.74 0.21 -9.90
CA ILE A 143 4.98 0.13 -9.10
C ILE A 143 6.02 1.15 -9.59
N SER A 144 6.16 1.30 -10.91
CA SER A 144 7.14 2.21 -11.51
C SER A 144 6.58 3.63 -11.69
N HIS A 145 5.26 3.75 -11.89
CA HIS A 145 4.56 4.99 -12.20
C HIS A 145 3.30 5.13 -11.31
N PRO A 146 3.44 5.38 -9.99
CA PRO A 146 2.32 5.52 -9.08
C PRO A 146 1.57 6.84 -9.35
N THR A 147 0.53 6.78 -10.17
CA THR A 147 -0.24 7.96 -10.60
C THR A 147 -1.28 8.41 -9.58
N VAL A 148 -1.82 7.48 -8.76
CA VAL A 148 -2.87 7.74 -7.78
C VAL A 148 -2.39 7.26 -6.41
N THR A 149 -2.01 8.19 -5.53
CA THR A 149 -1.39 7.89 -4.23
C THR A 149 -2.11 8.61 -3.10
N SER A 150 -2.08 8.02 -1.89
CA SER A 150 -2.75 8.53 -0.69
C SER A 150 -1.83 9.35 0.23
N GLY A 151 -0.53 9.35 -0.03
CA GLY A 151 0.48 9.97 0.82
C GLY A 151 0.51 11.51 0.76
N PRO A 152 1.36 12.13 1.61
CA PRO A 152 1.51 13.60 1.67
C PRO A 152 2.10 14.20 0.40
N TYR A 153 2.79 13.41 -0.41
CA TYR A 153 3.39 13.82 -1.68
C TYR A 153 2.93 12.92 -2.81
N ARG A 154 2.86 13.47 -4.02
CA ARG A 154 2.64 12.74 -5.26
C ARG A 154 3.86 12.84 -6.18
N LEU A 155 4.17 11.77 -6.88
CA LEU A 155 5.20 11.76 -7.92
C LEU A 155 4.75 12.65 -9.10
N VAL A 156 5.66 13.48 -9.60
CA VAL A 156 5.41 14.35 -10.76
C VAL A 156 6.24 13.91 -11.94
N ASP A 157 7.50 13.52 -11.68
CA ASP A 157 8.45 13.14 -12.69
C ASP A 157 9.42 12.09 -12.17
N TYR A 158 9.79 11.13 -13.02
CA TYR A 158 10.81 10.14 -12.76
C TYR A 158 11.65 9.89 -14.00
N ASP A 159 12.93 10.24 -13.91
CA ASP A 159 13.92 9.95 -14.94
C ASP A 159 14.77 8.74 -14.53
N ASN A 160 14.54 7.62 -15.20
CA ASN A 160 15.26 6.39 -14.94
C ASN A 160 16.75 6.46 -15.33
N ALA A 161 17.13 7.30 -16.30
CA ALA A 161 18.51 7.44 -16.73
C ALA A 161 19.38 8.14 -15.67
N THR A 162 18.85 9.20 -15.08
CA THR A 162 19.51 9.98 -14.02
C THR A 162 19.15 9.55 -12.62
N LYS A 163 18.23 8.57 -12.45
CA LYS A 163 17.68 8.14 -11.16
C LYS A 163 17.13 9.31 -10.32
N ARG A 164 16.52 10.26 -11.02
CA ARG A 164 15.92 11.45 -10.40
C ARG A 164 14.41 11.29 -10.32
N ALA A 165 13.87 11.52 -9.13
CA ALA A 165 12.43 11.56 -8.90
C ALA A 165 12.04 12.91 -8.31
N GLU A 166 10.92 13.46 -8.78
CA GLU A 166 10.38 14.72 -8.30
C GLU A 166 8.99 14.52 -7.70
N PHE A 167 8.80 15.05 -6.50
CA PHE A 167 7.55 14.99 -5.75
C PHE A 167 7.07 16.40 -5.40
N VAL A 168 5.76 16.59 -5.44
CA VAL A 168 5.09 17.78 -4.94
C VAL A 168 4.03 17.41 -3.92
N VAL A 169 3.64 18.37 -3.09
CA VAL A 169 2.60 18.19 -2.07
C VAL A 169 1.30 17.68 -2.71
N ASN A 170 0.72 16.66 -2.09
CA ASN A 170 -0.64 16.22 -2.36
C ASN A 170 -1.61 17.16 -1.64
N THR A 171 -2.30 18.02 -2.37
CA THR A 171 -3.22 19.03 -1.81
C THR A 171 -4.48 18.43 -1.19
N TYR A 172 -4.77 17.15 -1.44
CA TYR A 172 -5.88 16.43 -0.83
C TYR A 172 -5.50 15.70 0.46
N TYR A 173 -4.19 15.65 0.80
CA TYR A 173 -3.74 15.03 2.04
C TYR A 173 -4.16 15.85 3.25
N LYS A 174 -4.87 15.22 4.19
CA LYS A 174 -5.45 15.89 5.36
C LYS A 174 -4.57 15.87 6.63
N GLY A 175 -3.37 15.33 6.52
CA GLY A 175 -2.46 15.19 7.64
C GLY A 175 -2.37 13.76 8.18
N ASN A 176 -1.39 13.56 9.06
CA ASN A 176 -1.25 12.34 9.84
C ASN A 176 -2.25 12.32 11.01
N TYR A 177 -2.11 11.38 11.95
CA TYR A 177 -2.99 11.26 13.13
C TYR A 177 -2.96 12.50 14.05
N GLU A 178 -1.91 13.35 13.98
CA GLU A 178 -1.78 14.61 14.69
C GLU A 178 -2.27 15.82 13.86
N GLY A 179 -2.74 15.58 12.63
CA GLY A 179 -3.16 16.64 11.71
C GLY A 179 -2.01 17.38 11.02
N GLN A 180 -0.78 16.87 11.12
CA GLN A 180 0.39 17.51 10.49
C GLN A 180 0.36 17.29 8.98
N VAL A 181 0.57 18.37 8.24
CA VAL A 181 0.66 18.39 6.77
C VAL A 181 2.09 18.74 6.32
N PRO A 182 2.48 18.34 5.09
CA PRO A 182 3.79 18.66 4.57
C PRO A 182 3.98 20.17 4.39
N LEU A 183 5.11 20.70 4.85
CA LEU A 183 5.48 22.12 4.71
C LEU A 183 6.45 22.39 3.55
N ILE A 184 7.20 21.36 3.14
CA ILE A 184 8.13 21.45 2.00
C ILE A 184 7.33 21.25 0.72
N PRO A 185 7.21 22.25 -0.18
CA PRO A 185 6.30 22.16 -1.31
C PRO A 185 6.76 21.16 -2.40
N ARG A 186 8.07 20.92 -2.48
CA ARG A 186 8.68 20.09 -3.52
C ARG A 186 9.89 19.35 -2.96
N ILE A 187 10.00 18.06 -3.27
CA ILE A 187 11.14 17.21 -2.91
C ILE A 187 11.70 16.61 -4.20
N ILE A 188 13.03 16.69 -4.34
CA ILE A 188 13.75 16.05 -5.44
C ILE A 188 14.67 14.99 -4.83
N PHE A 189 14.46 13.74 -5.21
CA PHE A 189 15.38 12.65 -4.94
C PHE A 189 16.29 12.45 -6.13
N ARG A 190 17.56 12.23 -5.88
CA ARG A 190 18.54 11.81 -6.88
C ARG A 190 19.61 10.93 -6.28
N GLU A 191 20.21 10.11 -7.08
CA GLU A 191 21.35 9.32 -6.67
C GLU A 191 22.58 10.22 -6.46
N ILE A 192 23.37 9.91 -5.44
CA ILE A 192 24.64 10.55 -5.13
C ILE A 192 25.70 9.48 -4.82
N LYS A 193 26.91 9.67 -5.30
CA LYS A 193 28.03 8.78 -4.98
C LYS A 193 28.58 9.13 -3.59
N ASN A 194 28.99 8.10 -2.83
CA ASN A 194 29.52 8.28 -1.47
C ASN A 194 30.68 9.29 -1.42
N GLU A 195 31.60 9.25 -2.39
CA GLU A 195 32.74 10.15 -2.53
C GLU A 195 32.39 11.64 -2.64
N ASN A 196 31.14 11.94 -3.07
CA ASN A 196 30.67 13.30 -3.30
C ASN A 196 29.78 13.84 -2.17
N ILE A 197 29.38 13.02 -1.20
CA ILE A 197 28.39 13.38 -0.17
C ILE A 197 28.78 14.66 0.56
N ILE A 198 30.00 14.71 1.13
CA ILE A 198 30.45 15.86 1.93
C ILE A 198 30.56 17.12 1.07
N LYS A 199 31.08 16.96 -0.16
CA LYS A 199 31.21 18.08 -1.11
C LYS A 199 29.84 18.66 -1.45
N GLU A 200 28.90 17.84 -1.85
CA GLU A 200 27.58 18.30 -2.28
C GLU A 200 26.74 18.90 -1.14
N LEU A 201 26.86 18.36 0.08
CA LEU A 201 26.27 18.99 1.27
C LEU A 201 26.88 20.33 1.58
N THR A 202 28.23 20.46 1.50
CA THR A 202 28.95 21.72 1.78
C THR A 202 28.64 22.80 0.73
N GLU A 203 28.50 22.40 -0.53
CA GLU A 203 28.16 23.31 -1.64
C GLU A 203 26.66 23.67 -1.67
N GLY A 204 25.83 23.00 -0.85
CA GLY A 204 24.37 23.20 -0.80
C GLY A 204 23.64 22.74 -2.05
N THR A 205 24.25 21.81 -2.80
CA THR A 205 23.58 21.17 -3.97
C THR A 205 22.66 20.03 -3.56
N VAL A 206 22.78 19.58 -2.30
CA VAL A 206 21.92 18.60 -1.63
C VAL A 206 21.65 19.10 -0.21
N ASP A 207 20.39 19.04 0.23
CA ASP A 207 19.96 19.47 1.57
C ASP A 207 20.03 18.31 2.59
N LEU A 208 19.86 17.07 2.13
CA LEU A 208 19.80 15.87 2.96
C LEU A 208 20.33 14.65 2.20
N VAL A 209 21.13 13.83 2.87
CA VAL A 209 21.54 12.51 2.37
C VAL A 209 20.92 11.43 3.25
N ASN A 210 20.26 10.48 2.63
CA ASN A 210 19.59 9.36 3.30
C ASN A 210 20.40 8.07 3.13
N LYS A 211 20.37 7.22 4.15
CA LYS A 211 21.02 5.88 4.17
C LYS A 211 22.54 5.93 3.97
N VAL A 212 23.21 6.83 4.65
CA VAL A 212 24.68 6.85 4.68
C VAL A 212 25.18 5.63 5.45
N SER A 213 25.96 4.79 4.79
CA SER A 213 26.58 3.58 5.37
C SER A 213 28.11 3.64 5.37
N ASP A 214 28.70 4.69 4.79
CA ASP A 214 30.15 4.87 4.71
C ASP A 214 30.68 5.47 6.01
N GLY A 215 31.55 4.71 6.71
CA GLY A 215 32.14 5.16 7.99
C GLY A 215 33.04 6.39 7.86
N GLN A 216 33.59 6.71 6.68
CA GLN A 216 34.37 7.94 6.45
C GLN A 216 33.47 9.18 6.37
N VAL A 217 32.21 9.02 6.03
CA VAL A 217 31.24 10.12 5.95
C VAL A 217 30.58 10.39 7.29
N ILE A 218 30.49 9.36 8.15
CA ILE A 218 29.79 9.43 9.45
C ILE A 218 30.71 9.98 10.57
N ASN A 219 32.03 9.86 10.44
CA ASN A 219 33.03 10.36 11.38
C ASN A 219 33.47 11.78 11.00
#